data_9d502c4f4d0d0661b7db9634bc1563b5
#
_entry.id   9d502c4f4d0d0661b7db9634bc1563b5
#
_cell.length_a   1.000
_cell.length_b   1.000
_cell.length_c   1.000
_cell.angle_alpha   90.00
_cell.angle_beta   90.00
_cell.angle_gamma   90.00
#
_symmetry.space_group_name_H-M   'P 1'
#
loop_
_entity.id
_entity.type
_entity.pdbx_description
1 polymer ?
#
loop_
_entity_poly.entity_id
_entity_poly.type
_entity_poly.pdbx_seq_one_letter_code
_entity_poly.pdbx_strand_id
1 'polypeptide(L)'
;LKANPLAMARDRVATLGDKVHASLAVAGGSGKGTRSVATMMPIGVPRVPYKTPNENSWQWVDIWNCLYRERIVWVGQTIDEELGNQLVATMLYLDSIEKGGKDIYLYINTEGGEVVPTMAILDTMGHVKSDVGCVGFGSARAMGGMLLANGTKGKRAALPNTCIMLHHPAGVARGSASDIHNEGKELLKIRAKINNMVSRATGQPVEKVHEDIRRDFHLTAEQALDYGIVDKVLYKRRGPR
;
A
#
# COMPACT_ATOMS: atom_id res chain seq x y z
N LEU A 1 5.82 37.21 -50.19
CA LEU A 1 5.82 35.76 -50.00
C LEU A 1 5.85 35.48 -48.52
N LYS A 2 4.68 35.17 -47.95
CA LYS A 2 4.52 34.82 -46.51
C LYS A 2 4.96 33.35 -46.37
N ALA A 3 5.98 33.08 -45.56
CA ALA A 3 6.44 31.74 -45.26
C ALA A 3 5.32 30.93 -44.55
N ASN A 4 5.16 29.69 -45.03
CA ASN A 4 4.11 28.79 -44.54
C ASN A 4 4.50 28.28 -43.11
N PRO A 5 3.69 28.57 -42.08
CA PRO A 5 3.99 28.22 -40.69
C PRO A 5 4.11 26.71 -40.45
N LEU A 6 3.50 25.86 -41.30
CA LEU A 6 3.64 24.41 -41.25
C LEU A 6 5.01 23.88 -41.73
N ALA A 7 5.69 24.62 -42.65
CA ALA A 7 7.05 24.27 -43.06
C ALA A 7 8.07 24.54 -41.95
N MET A 8 7.93 25.68 -41.23
CA MET A 8 8.81 25.99 -40.09
C MET A 8 8.64 25.02 -38.89
N ALA A 9 7.45 24.46 -38.71
CA ALA A 9 7.23 23.46 -37.66
C ALA A 9 7.89 22.12 -37.99
N ARG A 10 7.87 21.70 -39.28
CA ARG A 10 8.53 20.48 -39.75
C ARG A 10 10.06 20.55 -39.61
N ASP A 11 10.66 21.69 -39.94
CA ASP A 11 12.11 21.86 -39.82
C ASP A 11 12.58 21.87 -38.35
N ARG A 12 11.77 22.38 -37.43
CA ARG A 12 12.07 22.33 -35.99
C ARG A 12 11.98 20.91 -35.41
N VAL A 13 11.06 20.09 -35.89
CA VAL A 13 10.93 18.69 -35.44
C VAL A 13 12.09 17.84 -36.00
N ALA A 14 12.52 18.06 -37.26
CA ALA A 14 13.66 17.38 -37.85
C ALA A 14 14.98 17.71 -37.11
N THR A 15 15.21 18.99 -36.79
CA THR A 15 16.42 19.41 -36.05
C THR A 15 16.44 18.91 -34.59
N LEU A 16 15.26 18.65 -33.96
CA LEU A 16 15.21 18.02 -32.66
C LEU A 16 15.53 16.52 -32.72
N GLY A 17 15.06 15.83 -33.77
CA GLY A 17 15.38 14.42 -34.03
C GLY A 17 16.88 14.19 -34.21
N ASP A 18 17.54 15.02 -35.01
CA ASP A 18 18.97 14.93 -35.26
C ASP A 18 19.82 15.20 -34.00
N LYS A 19 19.41 16.12 -33.15
CA LYS A 19 20.08 16.37 -31.86
C LYS A 19 19.93 15.22 -30.85
N VAL A 20 18.80 14.53 -30.85
CA VAL A 20 18.57 13.34 -30.02
C VAL A 20 19.40 12.17 -30.53
N HIS A 21 19.47 11.96 -31.85
CA HIS A 21 20.33 10.94 -32.45
C HIS A 21 21.84 11.21 -32.27
N ALA A 22 22.28 12.46 -32.34
CA ALA A 22 23.65 12.82 -32.09
C ALA A 22 24.09 12.60 -30.63
N SER A 23 23.21 12.84 -29.67
CA SER A 23 23.50 12.56 -28.26
C SER A 23 23.52 11.07 -27.92
N LEU A 24 22.79 10.23 -28.67
CA LEU A 24 22.83 8.76 -28.53
C LEU A 24 24.07 8.13 -29.21
N ALA A 25 24.64 8.75 -30.26
CA ALA A 25 25.81 8.23 -30.97
C ALA A 25 27.15 8.46 -30.25
N VAL A 26 27.23 9.44 -29.34
CA VAL A 26 28.45 9.72 -28.55
C VAL A 26 28.67 8.71 -27.40
N ALA A 27 27.66 7.87 -27.06
CA ALA A 27 27.77 6.86 -26.02
C ALA A 27 28.36 5.51 -26.45
N GLY A 28 28.86 5.38 -27.69
CA GLY A 28 29.41 4.13 -28.27
C GLY A 28 30.94 3.99 -28.18
N GLY A 29 31.55 4.32 -27.04
CA GLY A 29 32.96 4.07 -26.75
C GLY A 29 33.17 2.67 -26.15
N SER A 30 33.89 1.80 -26.87
CA SER A 30 34.34 0.47 -26.47
C SER A 30 35.17 0.51 -25.17
N GLY A 31 34.53 0.24 -24.04
CA GLY A 31 35.20 -0.04 -22.79
C GLY A 31 34.43 -1.17 -22.08
N LYS A 32 35.11 -2.29 -21.74
CA LYS A 32 34.63 -3.31 -20.84
C LYS A 32 34.35 -2.68 -19.44
N GLY A 33 33.26 -1.95 -19.31
CA GLY A 33 32.78 -1.40 -18.08
C GLY A 33 31.49 -2.12 -17.71
N THR A 34 31.43 -2.67 -16.51
CA THR A 34 30.21 -3.04 -15.81
C THR A 34 29.09 -2.11 -16.24
N ARG A 35 28.02 -2.68 -16.82
CA ARG A 35 26.78 -1.94 -17.04
C ARG A 35 26.35 -1.35 -15.69
N SER A 36 26.67 -0.10 -15.45
CA SER A 36 25.98 0.65 -14.43
C SER A 36 24.51 0.66 -14.86
N VAL A 37 23.67 -0.03 -14.14
CA VAL A 37 22.24 0.16 -14.22
C VAL A 37 22.08 1.66 -14.06
N ALA A 38 21.62 2.35 -15.10
CA ALA A 38 21.22 3.74 -14.97
C ALA A 38 20.16 3.74 -13.87
N THR A 39 20.55 4.08 -12.67
CA THR A 39 19.64 4.35 -11.58
C THR A 39 18.82 5.53 -12.10
N MET A 40 17.61 5.27 -12.58
CA MET A 40 16.65 6.35 -12.79
C MET A 40 16.67 7.13 -11.49
N MET A 41 17.10 8.39 -11.56
CA MET A 41 16.98 9.26 -10.38
C MET A 41 15.54 9.14 -9.92
N PRO A 42 15.30 8.68 -8.69
CA PRO A 42 13.94 8.64 -8.19
C PRO A 42 13.43 10.08 -8.35
N ILE A 43 12.29 10.24 -8.99
CA ILE A 43 11.58 11.53 -9.00
C ILE A 43 11.53 11.91 -7.54
N GLY A 44 12.27 12.95 -7.15
CA GLY A 44 12.42 13.32 -5.74
C GLY A 44 11.05 13.47 -5.13
N VAL A 45 10.89 13.05 -3.89
CA VAL A 45 9.58 13.12 -3.21
C VAL A 45 9.05 14.54 -3.36
N PRO A 46 7.85 14.74 -3.91
CA PRO A 46 7.32 16.08 -4.16
C PRO A 46 7.16 16.82 -2.84
N ARG A 47 7.62 18.08 -2.81
CA ARG A 47 7.39 18.97 -1.68
C ARG A 47 6.15 19.80 -1.93
N VAL A 48 5.35 19.96 -0.89
CA VAL A 48 4.11 20.73 -0.91
C VAL A 48 4.15 21.86 0.10
N PRO A 49 3.53 23.02 -0.18
CA PRO A 49 3.43 24.08 0.81
C PRO A 49 2.41 23.63 1.89
N TYR A 50 2.87 23.54 3.12
CA TYR A 50 2.03 23.20 4.27
C TYR A 50 1.97 24.39 5.24
N LYS A 51 0.76 24.75 5.67
CA LYS A 51 0.55 25.77 6.68
C LYS A 51 0.46 25.12 8.06
N THR A 52 1.41 25.40 8.92
CA THR A 52 1.39 24.90 10.30
C THR A 52 0.21 25.52 11.05
N PRO A 53 -0.64 24.73 11.72
CA PRO A 53 -1.85 25.23 12.40
C PRO A 53 -1.59 26.34 13.43
N ASN A 54 -0.42 26.33 14.07
CA ASN A 54 -0.05 27.27 15.14
C ASN A 54 0.86 28.42 14.67
N GLU A 55 1.39 28.36 13.46
CA GLU A 55 2.24 29.38 12.88
C GLU A 55 1.66 29.82 11.54
N ASN A 56 1.50 31.11 11.33
CA ASN A 56 0.97 31.65 10.05
C ASN A 56 2.01 31.57 8.91
N SER A 57 3.03 30.73 9.06
CA SER A 57 4.10 30.52 8.08
C SER A 57 3.85 29.32 7.21
N TRP A 58 4.16 29.45 5.91
CA TRP A 58 4.15 28.36 4.94
C TRP A 58 5.52 27.70 4.94
N GLN A 59 5.55 26.38 5.12
CA GLN A 59 6.75 25.57 5.02
C GLN A 59 6.65 24.58 3.89
N TRP A 60 7.72 24.38 3.12
CA TRP A 60 7.82 23.34 2.12
C TRP A 60 8.12 22.01 2.80
N VAL A 61 7.14 21.14 2.85
CA VAL A 61 7.21 19.84 3.51
C VAL A 61 7.08 18.74 2.45
N ASP A 62 7.74 17.63 2.66
CA ASP A 62 7.58 16.41 1.92
C ASP A 62 6.11 15.92 2.00
N ILE A 63 5.58 15.39 0.89
CA ILE A 63 4.18 14.92 0.80
C ILE A 63 3.86 13.86 1.85
N TRP A 64 4.79 12.95 2.14
CA TRP A 64 4.57 11.90 3.14
C TRP A 64 4.45 12.48 4.55
N ASN A 65 5.32 13.42 4.90
CA ASN A 65 5.25 14.14 6.16
C ASN A 65 3.95 14.96 6.29
N CYS A 66 3.46 15.51 5.18
CA CYS A 66 2.17 16.20 5.15
C CYS A 66 1.02 15.22 5.45
N LEU A 67 1.00 14.04 4.81
CA LEU A 67 0.00 13.01 5.06
C LEU A 67 0.04 12.50 6.51
N TYR A 68 1.24 12.27 7.07
CA TYR A 68 1.37 11.86 8.47
C TYR A 68 0.83 12.89 9.46
N ARG A 69 1.00 14.19 9.18
CA ARG A 69 0.40 15.26 10.00
C ARG A 69 -1.13 15.24 9.95
N GLU A 70 -1.70 14.81 8.83
CA GLU A 70 -3.16 14.57 8.67
C GLU A 70 -3.59 13.18 9.18
N ARG A 71 -2.70 12.45 9.85
CA ARG A 71 -2.92 11.10 10.39
C ARG A 71 -3.27 10.05 9.32
N ILE A 72 -2.78 10.28 8.10
CA ILE A 72 -2.91 9.34 6.97
C ILE A 72 -1.59 8.63 6.79
N VAL A 73 -1.61 7.30 6.91
CA VAL A 73 -0.45 6.42 6.74
C VAL A 73 -0.64 5.62 5.46
N TRP A 74 0.31 5.71 4.53
CA TRP A 74 0.25 5.05 3.24
C TRP A 74 1.01 3.73 3.26
N VAL A 75 0.31 2.64 2.94
CA VAL A 75 0.87 1.29 2.78
C VAL A 75 0.87 0.98 1.29
N GLY A 76 1.93 1.35 0.59
CA GLY A 76 2.00 1.32 -0.89
C GLY A 76 3.04 0.37 -1.47
N GLN A 77 3.63 -0.50 -0.67
CA GLN A 77 4.63 -1.48 -1.10
C GLN A 77 4.40 -2.82 -0.39
N THR A 78 5.18 -3.84 -0.75
CA THR A 78 5.15 -5.14 -0.08
C THR A 78 5.49 -4.97 1.40
N ILE A 79 4.73 -5.65 2.27
CA ILE A 79 4.91 -5.58 3.72
C ILE A 79 6.04 -6.52 4.10
N ASP A 80 7.19 -5.94 4.35
CA ASP A 80 8.39 -6.57 4.89
C ASP A 80 8.62 -6.15 6.35
N GLU A 81 9.71 -6.62 6.95
CA GLU A 81 10.06 -6.28 8.32
C GLU A 81 10.33 -4.78 8.50
N GLU A 82 10.99 -4.15 7.53
CA GLU A 82 11.32 -2.71 7.59
C GLU A 82 10.05 -1.86 7.58
N LEU A 83 9.18 -2.08 6.60
CA LEU A 83 7.90 -1.37 6.51
C LEU A 83 7.02 -1.66 7.74
N GLY A 84 6.97 -2.92 8.19
CA GLY A 84 6.21 -3.30 9.37
C GLY A 84 6.61 -2.49 10.61
N ASN A 85 7.91 -2.42 10.88
CA ASN A 85 8.45 -1.65 12.01
C ASN A 85 8.20 -0.14 11.86
N GLN A 86 8.32 0.40 10.65
CA GLN A 86 8.01 1.82 10.37
C GLN A 86 6.53 2.13 10.62
N LEU A 87 5.61 1.28 10.18
CA LEU A 87 4.17 1.45 10.38
C LEU A 87 3.79 1.38 11.87
N VAL A 88 4.33 0.40 12.59
CA VAL A 88 4.14 0.25 14.05
C VAL A 88 4.62 1.52 14.78
N ALA A 89 5.86 1.96 14.51
CA ALA A 89 6.40 3.16 15.13
C ALA A 89 5.57 4.41 14.81
N THR A 90 5.13 4.55 13.56
CA THR A 90 4.30 5.68 13.11
C THR A 90 2.96 5.70 13.83
N MET A 91 2.28 4.56 13.94
CA MET A 91 0.98 4.48 14.64
C MET A 91 1.12 4.80 16.13
N LEU A 92 2.15 4.25 16.80
CA LEU A 92 2.42 4.56 18.20
C LEU A 92 2.75 6.05 18.41
N TYR A 93 3.53 6.65 17.51
CA TYR A 93 3.84 8.07 17.55
C TYR A 93 2.59 8.94 17.38
N LEU A 94 1.76 8.62 16.38
CA LEU A 94 0.52 9.36 16.12
C LEU A 94 -0.47 9.25 17.29
N ASP A 95 -0.55 8.09 17.94
CA ASP A 95 -1.40 7.90 19.13
C ASP A 95 -0.90 8.69 20.33
N SER A 96 0.45 8.84 20.46
CA SER A 96 1.07 9.57 21.59
C SER A 96 0.89 11.08 21.53
N ILE A 97 0.83 11.67 20.33
CA ILE A 97 0.72 13.14 20.15
C ILE A 97 -0.64 13.66 20.62
N GLU A 98 -1.72 12.96 20.31
CA GLU A 98 -3.06 13.41 20.67
C GLU A 98 -3.69 12.52 21.76
N LYS A 99 -3.76 13.04 22.97
CA LYS A 99 -4.40 12.38 24.11
C LYS A 99 -5.94 12.31 24.01
N GLY A 100 -6.50 12.18 22.84
CA GLY A 100 -7.95 12.27 22.72
C GLY A 100 -8.57 11.94 21.37
N GLY A 101 -8.12 10.89 20.71
CA GLY A 101 -9.06 10.13 19.88
C GLY A 101 -9.37 10.66 18.48
N LYS A 102 -8.43 11.34 17.81
CA LYS A 102 -8.58 11.46 16.37
C LYS A 102 -8.16 10.14 15.69
N ASP A 103 -8.93 9.75 14.70
CA ASP A 103 -8.71 8.53 13.94
C ASP A 103 -7.38 8.55 13.19
N ILE A 104 -6.77 7.37 13.04
CA ILE A 104 -5.65 7.12 12.14
C ILE A 104 -6.21 6.41 10.92
N TYR A 105 -5.81 6.80 9.71
CA TYR A 105 -6.25 6.16 8.48
C TYR A 105 -5.08 5.47 7.78
N LEU A 106 -5.21 4.15 7.58
CA LEU A 106 -4.31 3.37 6.74
C LEU A 106 -4.86 3.32 5.31
N TYR A 107 -4.11 3.89 4.36
CA TYR A 107 -4.42 3.80 2.94
C TYR A 107 -3.62 2.67 2.32
N ILE A 108 -4.31 1.61 1.89
CA ILE A 108 -3.72 0.32 1.54
C ILE A 108 -3.75 0.13 0.03
N ASN A 109 -2.55 -0.02 -0.56
CA ASN A 109 -2.34 -0.40 -1.95
C ASN A 109 -1.13 -1.33 -2.03
N THR A 110 -1.32 -2.60 -1.69
CA THR A 110 -0.24 -3.59 -1.59
C THR A 110 -0.67 -4.95 -2.13
N GLU A 111 0.29 -5.67 -2.71
CA GLU A 111 0.12 -7.07 -3.11
C GLU A 111 0.23 -8.04 -1.91
N GLY A 112 0.52 -7.54 -0.70
CA GLY A 112 0.67 -8.33 0.50
C GLY A 112 2.08 -8.28 1.07
N GLY A 113 2.52 -9.37 1.67
CA GLY A 113 3.85 -9.47 2.26
C GLY A 113 3.94 -10.53 3.35
N GLU A 114 4.90 -10.35 4.26
CA GLU A 114 5.20 -11.30 5.31
C GLU A 114 4.12 -11.30 6.41
N VAL A 115 3.92 -12.48 6.99
CA VAL A 115 2.88 -12.67 8.02
C VAL A 115 3.26 -11.99 9.33
N VAL A 116 4.51 -12.14 9.78
CA VAL A 116 4.95 -11.65 11.11
C VAL A 116 4.88 -10.12 11.21
N PRO A 117 5.44 -9.34 10.26
CA PRO A 117 5.29 -7.89 10.27
C PRO A 117 3.82 -7.43 10.23
N THR A 118 3.01 -8.11 9.42
CA THR A 118 1.57 -7.78 9.34
C THR A 118 0.84 -8.04 10.65
N MET A 119 1.16 -9.15 11.35
CA MET A 119 0.58 -9.42 12.67
C MET A 119 0.99 -8.35 13.70
N ALA A 120 2.23 -7.85 13.66
CA ALA A 120 2.67 -6.75 14.51
C ALA A 120 1.87 -5.47 14.26
N ILE A 121 1.59 -5.16 12.98
CA ILE A 121 0.73 -4.02 12.61
C ILE A 121 -0.69 -4.22 13.16
N LEU A 122 -1.29 -5.40 12.97
CA LEU A 122 -2.64 -5.72 13.44
C LEU A 122 -2.77 -5.63 14.96
N ASP A 123 -1.78 -6.15 15.69
CA ASP A 123 -1.75 -6.07 17.14
C ASP A 123 -1.59 -4.61 17.61
N THR A 124 -0.81 -3.81 16.89
CA THR A 124 -0.67 -2.37 17.16
C THR A 124 -1.97 -1.61 16.89
N MET A 125 -2.69 -1.93 15.80
CA MET A 125 -4.00 -1.34 15.51
C MET A 125 -5.00 -1.60 16.66
N GLY A 126 -4.92 -2.76 17.29
CA GLY A 126 -5.74 -3.10 18.46
C GLY A 126 -5.23 -2.49 19.78
N HIS A 127 -3.96 -2.10 19.86
CA HIS A 127 -3.34 -1.56 21.07
C HIS A 127 -3.50 -0.05 21.21
N VAL A 128 -3.42 0.69 20.11
CA VAL A 128 -3.59 2.16 20.11
C VAL A 128 -4.99 2.55 20.56
N LYS A 129 -5.09 3.70 21.21
CA LYS A 129 -6.38 4.24 21.70
C LYS A 129 -7.20 4.88 20.58
N SER A 130 -6.51 5.38 19.55
CA SER A 130 -7.12 5.96 18.36
C SER A 130 -7.77 4.86 17.51
N ASP A 131 -8.96 5.11 16.98
CA ASP A 131 -9.53 4.20 15.98
C ASP A 131 -8.72 4.19 14.70
N VAL A 132 -8.46 3.00 14.17
CA VAL A 132 -7.70 2.83 12.93
C VAL A 132 -8.65 2.48 11.79
N GLY A 133 -8.95 3.48 10.96
CA GLY A 133 -9.73 3.29 9.74
C GLY A 133 -8.84 2.76 8.62
N CYS A 134 -9.36 1.86 7.79
CA CYS A 134 -8.63 1.30 6.65
C CYS A 134 -9.35 1.63 5.34
N VAL A 135 -8.60 2.07 4.34
CA VAL A 135 -9.15 2.39 3.01
C VAL A 135 -8.33 1.69 1.93
N GLY A 136 -8.97 0.79 1.20
CA GLY A 136 -8.36 0.07 0.08
C GLY A 136 -8.32 0.89 -1.20
N PHE A 137 -7.15 0.97 -1.81
CA PHE A 137 -6.88 1.61 -3.10
C PHE A 137 -6.22 0.60 -4.04
N GLY A 138 -6.61 0.54 -5.29
CA GLY A 138 -5.98 -0.30 -6.30
C GLY A 138 -5.96 -1.78 -5.93
N SER A 139 -5.01 -2.21 -5.10
CA SER A 139 -4.83 -3.60 -4.69
C SER A 139 -4.70 -3.74 -3.17
N ALA A 140 -5.46 -4.67 -2.58
CA ALA A 140 -5.33 -5.07 -1.18
C ALA A 140 -5.35 -6.60 -1.11
N ARG A 141 -4.19 -7.22 -1.37
CA ARG A 141 -4.05 -8.67 -1.50
C ARG A 141 -3.38 -9.30 -0.30
N ALA A 142 -3.67 -10.57 -0.09
CA ALA A 142 -3.09 -11.39 0.96
C ALA A 142 -3.11 -10.68 2.33
N MET A 143 -1.93 -10.36 2.88
CA MET A 143 -1.82 -9.64 4.15
C MET A 143 -2.37 -8.21 4.09
N GLY A 144 -2.38 -7.56 2.91
CA GLY A 144 -3.04 -6.27 2.71
C GLY A 144 -4.55 -6.34 2.86
N GLY A 145 -5.18 -7.41 2.36
CA GLY A 145 -6.61 -7.70 2.59
C GLY A 145 -6.91 -7.96 4.07
N MET A 146 -5.98 -8.61 4.78
CA MET A 146 -6.07 -8.81 6.24
C MET A 146 -6.06 -7.48 7.01
N LEU A 147 -5.17 -6.55 6.66
CA LEU A 147 -5.13 -5.21 7.26
C LEU A 147 -6.44 -4.47 7.00
N LEU A 148 -6.95 -4.52 5.77
CA LEU A 148 -8.21 -3.88 5.41
C LEU A 148 -9.39 -4.42 6.23
N ALA A 149 -9.49 -5.74 6.36
CA ALA A 149 -10.56 -6.41 7.09
C ALA A 149 -10.57 -6.11 8.59
N ASN A 150 -9.37 -5.97 9.20
CA ASN A 150 -9.23 -5.76 10.63
C ASN A 150 -9.19 -4.28 11.06
N GLY A 151 -9.47 -3.34 10.17
CA GLY A 151 -9.73 -1.95 10.55
C GLY A 151 -10.91 -1.82 11.51
N THR A 152 -11.01 -0.68 12.19
CA THR A 152 -12.14 -0.39 13.10
C THR A 152 -13.46 -0.50 12.35
N LYS A 153 -14.40 -1.28 12.88
CA LYS A 153 -15.72 -1.48 12.26
C LYS A 153 -16.44 -0.15 12.06
N GLY A 154 -17.07 0.02 10.90
CA GLY A 154 -17.69 1.28 10.45
C GLY A 154 -16.71 2.26 9.77
N LYS A 155 -15.39 2.02 9.86
CA LYS A 155 -14.33 2.87 9.29
C LYS A 155 -13.49 2.15 8.22
N ARG A 156 -13.96 0.97 7.75
CA ARG A 156 -13.32 0.20 6.68
C ARG A 156 -13.98 0.56 5.35
N ALA A 157 -13.18 0.94 4.37
CA ALA A 157 -13.71 1.35 3.07
C ALA A 157 -12.84 0.83 1.92
N ALA A 158 -13.42 0.76 0.73
CA ALA A 158 -12.69 0.49 -0.50
C ALA A 158 -13.14 1.44 -1.60
N LEU A 159 -12.25 1.75 -2.54
CA LEU A 159 -12.65 2.40 -3.79
C LEU A 159 -13.29 1.39 -4.74
N PRO A 160 -14.16 1.82 -5.69
CA PRO A 160 -14.92 0.91 -6.56
C PRO A 160 -14.06 -0.06 -7.38
N ASN A 161 -12.85 0.36 -7.75
CA ASN A 161 -11.94 -0.44 -8.57
C ASN A 161 -10.87 -1.17 -7.74
N THR A 162 -11.03 -1.25 -6.42
CA THR A 162 -10.10 -1.97 -5.56
C THR A 162 -10.26 -3.47 -5.76
N CYS A 163 -9.15 -4.16 -6.04
CA CYS A 163 -9.06 -5.61 -6.04
C CYS A 163 -8.65 -6.08 -4.66
N ILE A 164 -9.50 -6.90 -4.05
CA ILE A 164 -9.23 -7.48 -2.73
C ILE A 164 -9.02 -8.98 -2.91
N MET A 165 -8.00 -9.54 -2.28
CA MET A 165 -7.74 -10.97 -2.35
C MET A 165 -7.26 -11.48 -0.99
N LEU A 166 -7.79 -12.63 -0.60
CA LEU A 166 -7.38 -13.36 0.59
C LEU A 166 -6.93 -14.77 0.22
N HIS A 167 -5.90 -15.28 0.87
CA HIS A 167 -5.46 -16.66 0.73
C HIS A 167 -4.81 -17.15 2.03
N HIS A 168 -4.61 -18.48 2.14
CA HIS A 168 -3.87 -19.07 3.25
C HIS A 168 -2.39 -18.66 3.21
N PRO A 169 -1.72 -18.55 4.39
CA PRO A 169 -0.29 -18.31 4.43
C PRO A 169 0.46 -19.48 3.77
N ALA A 170 1.48 -19.13 3.00
CA ALA A 170 2.41 -20.08 2.40
C ALA A 170 3.79 -19.92 3.02
N GLY A 171 4.53 -21.01 3.11
CA GLY A 171 5.91 -21.01 3.61
C GLY A 171 6.73 -22.11 2.93
N VAL A 172 8.04 -22.01 3.04
CA VAL A 172 9.00 -22.98 2.54
C VAL A 172 9.84 -23.49 3.72
N ALA A 173 9.77 -24.79 3.99
CA ALA A 173 10.59 -25.44 5.01
C ALA A 173 11.74 -26.21 4.35
N ARG A 174 12.95 -26.08 4.90
CA ARG A 174 14.16 -26.83 4.51
C ARG A 174 14.89 -27.29 5.76
N GLY A 175 15.38 -28.51 5.75
CA GLY A 175 16.13 -29.07 6.86
C GLY A 175 15.94 -30.56 7.04
N SER A 176 16.12 -31.07 8.24
CA SER A 176 15.81 -32.44 8.60
C SER A 176 14.30 -32.72 8.56
N ALA A 177 13.91 -34.00 8.50
CA ALA A 177 12.48 -34.35 8.52
C ALA A 177 11.75 -33.80 9.76
N SER A 178 12.43 -33.74 10.88
CA SER A 178 11.91 -33.18 12.14
C SER A 178 11.68 -31.67 12.04
N ASP A 179 12.59 -30.93 11.40
CA ASP A 179 12.49 -29.49 11.21
C ASP A 179 11.31 -29.14 10.29
N ILE A 180 11.21 -29.86 9.15
CA ILE A 180 10.09 -29.69 8.20
C ILE A 180 8.74 -29.97 8.88
N HIS A 181 8.69 -31.02 9.71
CA HIS A 181 7.46 -31.35 10.44
C HIS A 181 7.08 -30.27 11.47
N ASN A 182 8.04 -29.72 12.19
CA ASN A 182 7.80 -28.65 13.16
C ASN A 182 7.35 -27.36 12.47
N GLU A 183 7.99 -26.97 11.38
CA GLU A 183 7.60 -25.81 10.56
C GLU A 183 6.19 -25.96 9.99
N GLY A 184 5.86 -27.16 9.49
CA GLY A 184 4.52 -27.47 9.02
C GLY A 184 3.44 -27.32 10.09
N LYS A 185 3.73 -27.76 11.34
CA LYS A 185 2.82 -27.54 12.47
C LYS A 185 2.62 -26.06 12.79
N GLU A 186 3.68 -25.27 12.72
CA GLU A 186 3.60 -23.83 13.01
C GLU A 186 2.77 -23.10 11.95
N LEU A 187 2.98 -23.42 10.66
CA LEU A 187 2.15 -22.89 9.58
C LEU A 187 0.66 -23.23 9.76
N LEU A 188 0.35 -24.42 10.25
CA LEU A 188 -1.06 -24.80 10.53
C LEU A 188 -1.66 -23.94 11.66
N LYS A 189 -0.89 -23.62 12.71
CA LYS A 189 -1.33 -22.72 13.79
C LYS A 189 -1.55 -21.30 13.29
N ILE A 190 -0.61 -20.78 12.48
CA ILE A 190 -0.73 -19.45 11.86
C ILE A 190 -1.97 -19.40 10.99
N ARG A 191 -2.22 -20.42 10.17
CA ARG A 191 -3.44 -20.51 9.33
C ARG A 191 -4.71 -20.45 10.18
N ALA A 192 -4.77 -21.22 11.26
CA ALA A 192 -5.92 -21.21 12.15
C ALA A 192 -6.12 -19.83 12.81
N LYS A 193 -5.03 -19.15 13.21
CA LYS A 193 -5.07 -17.77 13.74
C LYS A 193 -5.64 -16.80 12.73
N ILE A 194 -5.18 -16.85 11.46
CA ILE A 194 -5.66 -16.00 10.35
C ILE A 194 -7.15 -16.23 10.10
N ASN A 195 -7.59 -17.49 10.00
CA ASN A 195 -9.01 -17.83 9.78
C ASN A 195 -9.90 -17.22 10.88
N ASN A 196 -9.49 -17.35 12.14
CA ASN A 196 -10.21 -16.76 13.26
C ASN A 196 -10.24 -15.22 13.21
N MET A 197 -9.16 -14.58 12.79
CA MET A 197 -9.11 -13.12 12.65
C MET A 197 -10.03 -12.63 11.54
N VAL A 198 -10.02 -13.28 10.37
CA VAL A 198 -10.94 -12.95 9.27
C VAL A 198 -12.38 -13.19 9.68
N SER A 199 -12.70 -14.30 10.35
CA SER A 199 -14.03 -14.61 10.84
C SER A 199 -14.56 -13.53 11.80
N ARG A 200 -13.74 -13.08 12.77
CA ARG A 200 -14.11 -11.98 13.69
C ARG A 200 -14.30 -10.66 12.96
N ALA A 201 -13.45 -10.36 11.99
CA ALA A 201 -13.50 -9.12 11.25
C ALA A 201 -14.73 -9.04 10.32
N THR A 202 -15.05 -10.14 9.63
CA THR A 202 -16.13 -10.21 8.64
C THR A 202 -17.48 -10.64 9.23
N GLY A 203 -17.46 -11.37 10.36
CA GLY A 203 -18.66 -12.00 10.92
C GLY A 203 -19.06 -13.31 10.24
N GLN A 204 -18.26 -13.82 9.32
CA GLN A 204 -18.51 -15.10 8.67
C GLN A 204 -18.12 -16.28 9.57
N PRO A 205 -18.77 -17.45 9.48
CA PRO A 205 -18.33 -18.66 10.19
C PRO A 205 -16.91 -19.07 9.80
N VAL A 206 -16.13 -19.57 10.76
CA VAL A 206 -14.72 -19.95 10.57
C VAL A 206 -14.58 -21.02 9.49
N GLU A 207 -15.52 -21.97 9.44
CA GLU A 207 -15.55 -23.05 8.47
C GLU A 207 -15.70 -22.51 7.04
N LYS A 208 -16.60 -21.55 6.85
CA LYS A 208 -16.79 -20.88 5.56
C LYS A 208 -15.55 -20.10 5.15
N VAL A 209 -14.98 -19.33 6.06
CA VAL A 209 -13.72 -18.60 5.81
C VAL A 209 -12.62 -19.57 5.41
N HIS A 210 -12.49 -20.70 6.11
CA HIS A 210 -11.49 -21.72 5.80
C HIS A 210 -11.62 -22.28 4.38
N GLU A 211 -12.83 -22.54 3.92
CA GLU A 211 -13.07 -23.05 2.55
C GLU A 211 -12.84 -21.95 1.50
N ASP A 212 -13.34 -20.73 1.74
CA ASP A 212 -13.25 -19.63 0.79
C ASP A 212 -11.80 -19.23 0.52
N ILE A 213 -10.96 -19.12 1.59
CA ILE A 213 -9.55 -18.68 1.46
C ILE A 213 -8.56 -19.83 1.20
N ARG A 214 -9.07 -21.04 0.98
CA ARG A 214 -8.25 -22.23 0.64
C ARG A 214 -7.45 -22.03 -0.65
N ARG A 215 -7.97 -21.24 -1.57
CA ARG A 215 -7.31 -20.75 -2.78
C ARG A 215 -7.43 -19.24 -2.83
N ASP A 216 -6.81 -18.61 -3.82
CA ASP A 216 -6.90 -17.17 -4.01
C ASP A 216 -8.34 -16.72 -4.15
N PHE A 217 -8.87 -16.12 -3.10
CA PHE A 217 -10.23 -15.63 -3.01
C PHE A 217 -10.29 -14.17 -3.42
N HIS A 218 -10.56 -13.95 -4.70
CA HIS A 218 -10.63 -12.60 -5.28
C HIS A 218 -12.03 -12.01 -5.11
N LEU A 219 -12.06 -10.76 -4.67
CA LEU A 219 -13.27 -10.00 -4.41
C LEU A 219 -13.19 -8.61 -5.06
N THR A 220 -14.29 -8.20 -5.68
CA THR A 220 -14.50 -6.77 -6.00
C THR A 220 -14.84 -5.99 -4.74
N ALA A 221 -14.80 -4.66 -4.81
CA ALA A 221 -15.16 -3.82 -3.66
C ALA A 221 -16.59 -4.07 -3.16
N GLU A 222 -17.53 -4.32 -4.08
CA GLU A 222 -18.93 -4.64 -3.73
C GLU A 222 -19.06 -6.02 -3.09
N GLN A 223 -18.40 -7.03 -3.63
CA GLN A 223 -18.36 -8.37 -3.03
C GLN A 223 -17.69 -8.35 -1.65
N ALA A 224 -16.68 -7.52 -1.44
CA ALA A 224 -16.02 -7.36 -0.16
C ALA A 224 -16.92 -6.66 0.88
N LEU A 225 -17.82 -5.77 0.43
CA LEU A 225 -18.86 -5.19 1.27
C LEU A 225 -19.86 -6.27 1.71
N ASP A 226 -20.34 -7.08 0.78
CA ASP A 226 -21.30 -8.17 1.06
C ASP A 226 -20.68 -9.25 1.97
N TYR A 227 -19.40 -9.52 1.79
CA TYR A 227 -18.66 -10.48 2.61
C TYR A 227 -18.36 -9.95 4.03
N GLY A 228 -18.32 -8.63 4.20
CA GLY A 228 -18.06 -7.95 5.48
C GLY A 228 -16.59 -7.58 5.70
N ILE A 229 -15.75 -7.59 4.67
CA ILE A 229 -14.35 -7.12 4.73
C ILE A 229 -14.31 -5.60 4.86
N VAL A 230 -15.17 -4.91 4.15
CA VAL A 230 -15.32 -3.45 4.23
C VAL A 230 -16.74 -3.07 4.65
N ASP A 231 -16.89 -1.87 5.20
CA ASP A 231 -18.19 -1.36 5.66
C ASP A 231 -18.85 -0.45 4.62
N LYS A 232 -18.07 0.07 3.65
CA LYS A 232 -18.59 0.95 2.60
C LYS A 232 -17.68 0.97 1.37
N VAL A 233 -18.29 1.22 0.20
CA VAL A 233 -17.58 1.53 -1.04
C VAL A 233 -17.65 3.04 -1.27
N LEU A 234 -16.50 3.67 -1.49
CA LEU A 234 -16.37 5.10 -1.66
C LEU A 234 -16.48 5.50 -3.14
N TYR A 235 -17.68 5.82 -3.58
CA TYR A 235 -17.89 6.40 -4.90
C TYR A 235 -17.49 7.90 -4.94
N LYS A 236 -17.30 8.44 -6.13
CA LYS A 236 -16.95 9.85 -6.33
C LYS A 236 -17.88 10.76 -5.52
N ARG A 237 -17.29 11.57 -4.65
CA ARG A 237 -18.05 12.58 -3.90
C ARG A 237 -18.69 13.57 -4.89
N ARG A 238 -20.01 13.49 -5.08
CA ARG A 238 -20.76 14.57 -5.73
C ARG A 238 -20.91 15.68 -4.69
N GLY A 239 -19.90 16.54 -4.58
CA GLY A 239 -20.04 17.78 -3.84
C GLY A 239 -20.87 18.77 -4.65
N PRO A 240 -21.53 19.75 -4.01
CA PRO A 240 -22.11 20.86 -4.74
C PRO A 240 -21.02 21.54 -5.55
N ARG A 241 -21.29 21.80 -6.83
CA ARG A 241 -20.45 22.64 -7.70
C ARG A 241 -20.55 24.08 -7.24
#